data_82e7f543c4f3d01ea2d277632661b553
#
_entry.id   82e7f543c4f3d01ea2d277632661b553
#
_cell.length_a   1.000
_cell.length_b   1.000
_cell.length_c   1.000
_cell.angle_alpha   90.00
_cell.angle_beta   90.00
_cell.angle_gamma   90.00
#
_symmetry.space_group_name_H-M   'P 1'
#
loop_
_entity.id
_entity.type
_entity.pdbx_description
1 polymer ?
#
loop_
_entity_poly.entity_id
_entity_poly.type
_entity_poly.pdbx_seq_one_letter_code
_entity_poly.pdbx_strand_id
1 'polypeptide(L)'
;MERNEYVVWISTRRIKPGTYEDFRRAWRPKDFPEGMLRAYECVAGETNEVVGISIWDSLESRETYRLSSIEAERRQAMAPFVETESSGVYVGRELQIPKD
;
A
#
# COMPACT_ATOMS: atom_id res chain seq x y z
N MET A 1 11.63 10.07 -14.60
CA MET A 1 11.34 10.79 -13.36
C MET A 1 12.61 11.48 -12.84
N GLU A 2 12.42 12.57 -12.14
CA GLU A 2 13.51 13.25 -11.48
C GLU A 2 14.12 12.34 -10.40
N ARG A 3 15.36 12.65 -10.02
CA ARG A 3 16.14 11.83 -9.08
C ARG A 3 15.48 11.66 -7.72
N ASN A 4 14.72 12.67 -7.25
CA ASN A 4 14.05 12.67 -5.96
C ASN A 4 12.54 12.41 -6.08
N GLU A 5 12.10 11.91 -7.23
CA GLU A 5 10.71 11.59 -7.46
C GLU A 5 10.48 10.08 -7.39
N TYR A 6 9.32 9.72 -6.89
CA TYR A 6 8.92 8.32 -6.70
C TYR A 6 7.47 8.17 -7.09
N VAL A 7 7.10 6.95 -7.40
CA VAL A 7 5.69 6.59 -7.56
C VAL A 7 5.15 6.21 -6.19
N VAL A 8 4.04 6.84 -5.81
CA VAL A 8 3.41 6.60 -4.52
C VAL A 8 2.02 6.01 -4.76
N TRP A 9 1.79 4.83 -4.23
CA TRP A 9 0.49 4.16 -4.32
C TRP A 9 -0.14 4.17 -2.93
N ILE A 10 -1.31 4.81 -2.83
CA ILE A 10 -2.03 4.94 -1.57
C ILE A 10 -3.35 4.21 -1.69
N SER A 11 -3.60 3.29 -0.77
CA SER A 11 -4.86 2.57 -0.70
C SER A 11 -5.51 2.82 0.66
N THR A 12 -6.78 3.20 0.64
CA THR A 12 -7.54 3.43 1.86
C THR A 12 -8.66 2.41 1.93
N ARG A 13 -8.72 1.68 3.03
CA ARG A 13 -9.71 0.64 3.22
C ARG A 13 -10.39 0.81 4.57
N ARG A 14 -11.70 0.58 4.55
CA ARG A 14 -12.45 0.40 5.79
C ARG A 14 -12.66 -1.09 5.95
N ILE A 15 -12.23 -1.63 7.08
CA ILE A 15 -12.35 -3.06 7.36
C ILE A 15 -13.47 -3.33 8.35
N LYS A 16 -13.96 -4.56 8.36
CA LYS A 16 -15.02 -4.98 9.27
C LYS A 16 -14.51 -4.93 10.72
N PRO A 17 -15.37 -4.51 11.67
CA PRO A 17 -14.95 -4.47 13.07
C PRO A 17 -14.45 -5.84 13.56
N GLY A 18 -13.37 -5.80 14.34
CA GLY A 18 -12.81 -7.02 14.93
C GLY A 18 -11.95 -7.86 14.00
N THR A 19 -11.70 -7.41 12.76
CA THR A 19 -10.95 -8.21 11.78
C THR A 19 -9.55 -7.68 11.49
N TYR A 20 -9.07 -6.72 12.27
CA TYR A 20 -7.79 -6.07 11.97
C TYR A 20 -6.62 -7.05 11.86
N GLU A 21 -6.49 -7.97 12.79
CA GLU A 21 -5.38 -8.91 12.77
C GLU A 21 -5.44 -9.87 11.58
N ASP A 22 -6.64 -10.34 11.24
CA ASP A 22 -6.83 -11.18 10.06
C ASP A 22 -6.54 -10.42 8.78
N PHE A 23 -7.02 -9.17 8.71
CA PHE A 23 -6.75 -8.29 7.58
C PHE A 23 -5.25 -8.06 7.43
N ARG A 24 -4.57 -7.77 8.52
CA ARG A 24 -3.13 -7.48 8.51
C ARG A 24 -2.32 -8.64 7.96
N ARG A 25 -2.66 -9.87 8.35
CA ARG A 25 -1.98 -11.06 7.83
C ARG A 25 -2.21 -11.24 6.34
N ALA A 26 -3.43 -10.99 5.89
CA ALA A 26 -3.78 -11.10 4.47
C ALA A 26 -3.14 -9.99 3.64
N TRP A 27 -3.06 -8.78 4.20
CA TRP A 27 -2.54 -7.59 3.52
C TRP A 27 -1.04 -7.68 3.30
N ARG A 28 -0.30 -8.22 4.25
CA ARG A 28 1.15 -8.27 4.17
C ARG A 28 1.60 -9.28 3.10
N PRO A 29 2.35 -8.85 2.08
CA PRO A 29 2.82 -9.80 1.06
C PRO A 29 3.86 -10.74 1.64
N LYS A 30 3.94 -11.95 1.10
CA LYS A 30 4.95 -12.95 1.51
C LYS A 30 6.33 -12.46 1.16
N ASP A 31 6.47 -11.86 -0.02
CA ASP A 31 7.73 -11.31 -0.49
C ASP A 31 7.47 -9.88 -0.97
N PHE A 32 8.44 -9.01 -0.75
CA PHE A 32 8.34 -7.65 -1.24
C PHE A 32 8.75 -7.62 -2.71
N PRO A 33 7.93 -7.00 -3.57
CA PRO A 33 8.20 -6.99 -5.00
C PRO A 33 9.39 -6.11 -5.37
N GLU A 34 10.01 -6.45 -6.48
CA GLU A 34 11.08 -5.64 -7.04
C GLU A 34 10.55 -4.26 -7.38
N GLY A 35 11.33 -3.25 -7.06
CA GLY A 35 10.96 -1.85 -7.31
C GLY A 35 10.21 -1.19 -6.17
N MET A 36 9.73 -1.95 -5.20
CA MET A 36 9.13 -1.37 -3.99
C MET A 36 10.24 -0.92 -3.06
N LEU A 37 10.30 0.38 -2.81
CA LEU A 37 11.36 0.98 -2.00
C LEU A 37 10.98 1.07 -0.53
N ARG A 38 9.72 1.36 -0.25
CA ARG A 38 9.19 1.50 1.11
C ARG A 38 7.71 1.17 1.12
N ALA A 39 7.22 0.74 2.26
CA ALA A 39 5.81 0.49 2.47
C ALA A 39 5.42 0.84 3.90
N TYR A 40 4.22 1.37 4.05
CA TYR A 40 3.70 1.79 5.35
C TYR A 40 2.29 1.27 5.52
N GLU A 41 2.01 0.79 6.72
CA GLU A 41 0.65 0.47 7.16
C GLU A 41 0.25 1.51 8.19
N CYS A 42 -0.80 2.25 7.90
CA CYS A 42 -1.29 3.29 8.80
C CYS A 42 -2.69 2.94 9.28
N VAL A 43 -2.92 3.03 10.56
CA VAL A 43 -4.22 2.71 11.15
C VAL A 43 -4.76 3.96 11.85
N ALA A 44 -5.99 4.32 11.53
CA ALA A 44 -6.61 5.53 12.08
C ALA A 44 -7.33 5.24 13.39
N GLY A 45 -6.58 5.13 14.47
CA GLY A 45 -7.14 5.08 15.84
C GLY A 45 -8.29 4.11 16.03
N GLU A 46 -9.42 4.64 16.47
CA GLU A 46 -10.62 3.85 16.76
C GLU A 46 -11.50 3.56 15.56
N THR A 47 -11.20 4.17 14.41
CA THR A 47 -11.93 3.86 13.19
C THR A 47 -11.36 2.60 12.58
N ASN A 48 -12.16 1.86 11.85
CA ASN A 48 -11.67 0.66 11.18
C ASN A 48 -11.07 1.01 9.82
N GLU A 49 -10.34 2.10 9.74
CA GLU A 49 -9.71 2.57 8.52
C GLU A 49 -8.22 2.23 8.51
N VAL A 50 -7.78 1.60 7.44
CA VAL A 50 -6.37 1.24 7.23
C VAL A 50 -5.90 1.88 5.93
N VAL A 51 -4.78 2.59 6.00
CA VAL A 51 -4.17 3.23 4.84
C VAL A 51 -2.84 2.54 4.56
N GLY A 52 -2.71 1.97 3.37
CA GLY A 52 -1.45 1.40 2.90
C GLY A 52 -0.78 2.39 1.96
N ILE A 53 0.51 2.63 2.18
CA ILE A 53 1.30 3.50 1.34
C ILE A 53 2.51 2.71 0.86
N SER A 54 2.71 2.63 -0.45
CA SER A 54 3.92 2.02 -1.00
C SER A 54 4.62 3.00 -1.93
N ILE A 55 5.94 2.99 -1.86
CA ILE A 55 6.81 3.87 -2.62
C ILE A 55 7.58 3.02 -3.60
N TRP A 56 7.55 3.39 -4.88
CA TRP A 56 8.10 2.60 -5.98
C TRP A 56 9.11 3.41 -6.77
N ASP A 57 10.07 2.70 -7.37
CA ASP A 57 11.09 3.31 -8.22
C ASP A 57 10.53 3.76 -9.56
N SER A 58 9.44 3.15 -10.03
CA SER A 58 8.85 3.46 -11.34
C SER A 58 7.39 3.03 -11.41
N LEU A 59 6.66 3.62 -12.37
CA LEU A 59 5.30 3.19 -12.68
C LEU A 59 5.28 1.76 -13.22
N GLU A 60 6.31 1.39 -13.95
CA GLU A 60 6.41 0.05 -14.53
C GLU A 60 6.50 -1.02 -13.44
N SER A 61 7.35 -0.81 -12.44
CA SER A 61 7.49 -1.75 -11.32
C SER A 61 6.18 -1.94 -10.57
N ARG A 62 5.50 -0.84 -10.27
CA ARG A 62 4.20 -0.89 -9.60
C ARG A 62 3.17 -1.61 -10.44
N GLU A 63 3.12 -1.34 -11.73
CA GLU A 63 2.15 -1.95 -12.63
C GLU A 63 2.41 -3.44 -12.78
N THR A 64 3.67 -3.84 -12.88
CA THR A 64 4.05 -5.25 -12.93
C THR A 64 3.55 -5.98 -11.68
N TYR A 65 3.72 -5.38 -10.51
CA TYR A 65 3.23 -5.98 -9.27
C TYR A 65 1.70 -6.03 -9.25
N ARG A 66 1.03 -4.95 -9.65
CA ARG A 66 -0.44 -4.89 -9.64
C ARG A 66 -1.06 -6.03 -10.43
N LEU A 67 -0.40 -6.45 -11.51
CA LEU A 67 -0.90 -7.50 -12.39
C LEU A 67 -0.38 -8.89 -12.01
N SER A 68 0.42 -8.99 -10.95
CA SER A 68 1.02 -10.26 -10.55
C SER A 68 0.03 -11.19 -9.85
N SER A 69 0.34 -12.49 -9.88
CA SER A 69 -0.45 -13.50 -9.17
C SER A 69 -0.37 -13.30 -7.65
N ILE A 70 0.77 -12.82 -7.16
CA ILE A 70 0.96 -12.54 -5.73
C ILE A 70 -0.04 -11.48 -5.27
N GLU A 71 -0.19 -10.39 -6.04
CA GLU A 71 -1.16 -9.34 -5.71
C GLU A 71 -2.59 -9.85 -5.81
N ALA A 72 -2.89 -10.68 -6.81
CA ALA A 72 -4.24 -11.26 -6.96
C ALA A 72 -4.58 -12.13 -5.75
N GLU A 73 -3.66 -12.96 -5.30
CA GLU A 73 -3.86 -13.80 -4.11
C GLU A 73 -4.05 -12.95 -2.86
N ARG A 74 -3.24 -11.90 -2.72
CA ARG A 74 -3.33 -10.99 -1.58
C ARG A 74 -4.69 -10.30 -1.53
N ARG A 75 -5.20 -9.84 -2.67
CA ARG A 75 -6.51 -9.19 -2.75
C ARG A 75 -7.64 -10.16 -2.40
N GLN A 76 -7.54 -11.39 -2.85
CA GLN A 76 -8.53 -12.41 -2.51
C GLN A 76 -8.52 -12.71 -1.01
N ALA A 77 -7.33 -12.77 -0.41
CA ALA A 77 -7.21 -13.03 1.02
C ALA A 77 -7.76 -11.88 1.86
N MET A 78 -7.61 -10.64 1.39
CA MET A 78 -8.12 -9.46 2.10
C MET A 78 -9.64 -9.28 1.96
N ALA A 79 -10.20 -9.69 0.83
CA ALA A 79 -11.57 -9.37 0.46
C ALA A 79 -12.62 -9.64 1.55
N PRO A 80 -12.56 -10.75 2.31
CA PRO A 80 -13.57 -11.02 3.33
C PRO A 80 -13.63 -9.96 4.44
N PHE A 81 -12.56 -9.20 4.63
CA PHE A 81 -12.44 -8.26 5.73
C PHE A 81 -12.67 -6.80 5.32
N VAL A 82 -12.74 -6.53 4.02
CA VAL A 82 -12.83 -5.17 3.49
C VAL A 82 -14.28 -4.78 3.21
N GLU A 83 -14.72 -3.66 3.79
CA GLU A 83 -16.05 -3.11 3.50
C GLU A 83 -16.00 -2.14 2.32
N THR A 84 -15.03 -1.22 2.33
CA THR A 84 -14.85 -0.25 1.25
C THR A 84 -13.36 -0.08 0.95
N GLU A 85 -13.07 0.29 -0.29
CA GLU A 85 -11.70 0.50 -0.73
C GLU A 85 -11.64 1.61 -1.76
N SER A 86 -10.60 2.44 -1.66
CA SER A 86 -10.25 3.40 -2.68
C SER A 86 -8.73 3.44 -2.79
N SER A 87 -8.23 3.81 -3.97
CA SER A 87 -6.78 3.92 -4.14
C SER A 87 -6.44 4.97 -5.18
N GLY A 88 -5.21 5.46 -5.11
CA GLY A 88 -4.68 6.42 -6.08
C GLY A 88 -3.19 6.22 -6.25
N VAL A 89 -2.69 6.59 -7.41
CA VAL A 89 -1.27 6.52 -7.75
C VAL A 89 -0.81 7.92 -8.09
N TYR A 90 0.28 8.32 -7.47
CA TYR A 90 0.80 9.68 -7.58
C TYR A 90 2.29 9.65 -7.88
N VAL A 91 2.80 10.70 -8.50
CA VAL A 91 4.24 10.93 -8.54
C VAL A 91 4.54 11.88 -7.39
N GLY A 92 5.34 11.42 -6.46
CA GLY A 92 5.68 12.18 -5.27
C GLY A 92 7.13 12.60 -5.27
N ARG A 93 7.42 13.62 -4.52
CA ARG A 93 8.78 14.12 -4.34
C ARG A 93 9.11 14.15 -2.87
N GLU A 94 10.28 13.63 -2.54
CA GLU A 94 10.76 13.74 -1.19
C GLU A 94 11.23 15.17 -0.93
N LEU A 95 10.69 15.77 0.12
CA LEU A 95 11.07 17.11 0.52
C LEU A 95 12.24 17.00 1.50
N GLN A 96 13.23 17.85 1.31
CA GLN A 96 14.34 17.92 2.25
C GLN A 96 13.90 18.75 3.45
N ILE A 97 13.95 18.14 4.62
CA ILE A 97 13.59 18.83 5.86
C ILE A 97 14.89 19.26 6.54
N PRO A 98 15.07 20.57 6.74
CA PRO A 98 16.28 21.05 7.38
C PRO A 98 16.44 20.48 8.78
N LYS A 99 17.68 20.12 9.14
CA LYS A 99 18.02 19.67 10.48
C LYS A 99 18.76 20.78 11.18
N ASP A 100 18.40 21.04 12.41
CA ASP A 100 19.06 22.03 13.25
C ASP A 100 20.41 21.53 13.74
#